data_c9143f3dce03ef0b5ffe106eed5cff72
#
_entry.id   c9143f3dce03ef0b5ffe106eed5cff72
#
_cell.length_a   1.000
_cell.length_b   1.000
_cell.length_c   1.000
_cell.angle_alpha   90.00
_cell.angle_beta   90.00
_cell.angle_gamma   90.00
#
_symmetry.space_group_name_H-M   'P 1'
#
loop_
_entity.id
_entity.type
_entity.pdbx_description
1 polymer ?
#
loop_
_entity_poly.entity_id
_entity_poly.type
_entity_poly.pdbx_seq_one_letter_code
_entity_poly.pdbx_strand_id
1 'polypeptide(L)'
;HEAVELRDGAPEFLGKGVLKAVENVKEIIAPELIGLPVFEQNLIDAVMIDLDGTSNKGKLGANAILGVSLAAAKAAAAELRMPLYIYVGGVNANTLPVPMMNVINGGSHSDAPIAFQEFMVMPVKADSFSHALRKGTEIFHSLKSILHGRGLSTAVGDEGGFAPTFTGTEDALDTLLQAIEKAGYKPGDDVMIALDCAASEF
;
A
#
# COMPACT_ATOMS: atom_id res chain seq x y z
N HIS A 1 -14.48 6.30 -1.32
CA HIS A 1 -14.88 5.76 -2.63
C HIS A 1 -13.65 5.25 -3.35
N GLU A 2 -13.59 3.96 -3.58
CA GLU A 2 -12.52 3.31 -4.31
C GLU A 2 -12.77 3.41 -5.83
N ALA A 3 -11.68 3.51 -6.58
CA ALA A 3 -11.75 3.36 -8.02
C ALA A 3 -11.94 1.87 -8.38
N VAL A 4 -12.65 1.60 -9.47
CA VAL A 4 -13.00 0.23 -9.88
C VAL A 4 -11.79 -0.48 -10.47
N GLU A 5 -11.35 -1.55 -9.84
CA GLU A 5 -10.46 -2.53 -10.45
C GLU A 5 -11.28 -3.41 -11.41
N LEU A 6 -11.08 -3.25 -12.72
CA LEU A 6 -11.84 -4.00 -13.71
C LEU A 6 -11.35 -5.44 -13.79
N ARG A 7 -12.27 -6.38 -13.51
CA ARG A 7 -12.06 -7.82 -13.58
C ARG A 7 -13.00 -8.44 -14.63
N ASP A 8 -12.58 -9.56 -15.21
CA ASP A 8 -13.34 -10.21 -16.28
C ASP A 8 -14.62 -10.86 -15.79
N GLY A 9 -14.62 -11.36 -14.54
CA GLY A 9 -15.73 -12.09 -13.94
C GLY A 9 -15.96 -13.49 -14.55
N ALA A 10 -15.08 -13.92 -15.46
CA ALA A 10 -15.10 -15.24 -16.08
C ALA A 10 -14.48 -16.29 -15.11
N PRO A 11 -14.75 -17.61 -15.30
CA PRO A 11 -14.24 -18.65 -14.40
C PRO A 11 -12.71 -18.72 -14.34
N GLU A 12 -12.03 -18.30 -15.40
CA GLU A 12 -10.57 -18.24 -15.49
C GLU A 12 -10.03 -17.34 -14.39
N PHE A 13 -8.89 -17.77 -13.80
CA PHE A 13 -8.28 -17.08 -12.66
C PHE A 13 -9.26 -16.81 -11.49
N LEU A 14 -10.23 -17.70 -11.30
CA LEU A 14 -11.26 -17.60 -10.24
C LEU A 14 -12.03 -16.27 -10.27
N GLY A 15 -12.32 -15.75 -11.49
CA GLY A 15 -13.00 -14.47 -11.69
C GLY A 15 -12.08 -13.25 -11.67
N LYS A 16 -10.79 -13.43 -11.38
CA LYS A 16 -9.82 -12.34 -11.22
C LYS A 16 -9.02 -12.00 -12.48
N GLY A 17 -9.40 -12.55 -13.65
CA GLY A 17 -8.81 -12.20 -14.94
C GLY A 17 -8.94 -10.70 -15.24
N VAL A 18 -8.03 -10.16 -16.08
CA VAL A 18 -7.96 -8.72 -16.43
C VAL A 18 -7.89 -8.48 -17.94
N LEU A 19 -8.36 -9.43 -18.76
CA LEU A 19 -8.29 -9.32 -20.21
C LEU A 19 -9.08 -8.12 -20.75
N LYS A 20 -10.22 -7.79 -20.14
CA LYS A 20 -10.99 -6.57 -20.50
C LYS A 20 -10.18 -5.29 -20.26
N ALA A 21 -9.48 -5.21 -19.13
CA ALA A 21 -8.60 -4.07 -18.84
C ALA A 21 -7.44 -3.98 -19.86
N VAL A 22 -6.85 -5.12 -20.22
CA VAL A 22 -5.79 -5.19 -21.25
C VAL A 22 -6.33 -4.78 -22.62
N GLU A 23 -7.53 -5.21 -23.00
CA GLU A 23 -8.19 -4.81 -24.24
C GLU A 23 -8.46 -3.30 -24.25
N ASN A 24 -8.97 -2.74 -23.16
CA ASN A 24 -9.17 -1.29 -23.02
C ASN A 24 -7.87 -0.50 -23.23
N VAL A 25 -6.74 -1.03 -22.71
CA VAL A 25 -5.43 -0.40 -22.96
C VAL A 25 -5.08 -0.41 -24.44
N LYS A 26 -5.26 -1.54 -25.12
CA LYS A 26 -4.83 -1.71 -26.52
C LYS A 26 -5.74 -1.00 -27.52
N GLU A 27 -7.05 -1.11 -27.32
CA GLU A 27 -8.05 -0.73 -28.33
C GLU A 27 -8.64 0.67 -28.08
N ILE A 28 -8.58 1.16 -26.84
CA ILE A 28 -9.19 2.45 -26.47
C ILE A 28 -8.15 3.46 -26.05
N ILE A 29 -7.28 3.12 -25.09
CA ILE A 29 -6.34 4.07 -24.51
C ILE A 29 -5.15 4.32 -25.46
N ALA A 30 -4.52 3.28 -25.95
CA ALA A 30 -3.32 3.42 -26.78
C ALA A 30 -3.53 4.25 -28.06
N PRO A 31 -4.61 4.08 -28.83
CA PRO A 31 -4.84 4.90 -30.01
C PRO A 31 -4.89 6.42 -29.75
N GLU A 32 -5.42 6.81 -28.58
CA GLU A 32 -5.56 8.23 -28.20
C GLU A 32 -4.27 8.82 -27.62
N LEU A 33 -3.37 7.98 -27.10
CA LEU A 33 -2.10 8.42 -26.52
C LEU A 33 -0.94 8.39 -27.52
N ILE A 34 -1.01 7.56 -28.57
CA ILE A 34 0.06 7.48 -29.58
C ILE A 34 0.25 8.84 -30.27
N GLY A 35 1.47 9.35 -30.18
CA GLY A 35 1.86 10.66 -30.74
C GLY A 35 1.86 11.79 -29.71
N LEU A 36 1.35 11.58 -28.49
CA LEU A 36 1.50 12.53 -27.40
C LEU A 36 2.94 12.50 -26.85
N PRO A 37 3.49 13.66 -26.45
CA PRO A 37 4.79 13.69 -25.78
C PRO A 37 4.75 12.94 -24.47
N VAL A 38 5.66 12.00 -24.26
CA VAL A 38 5.71 11.15 -23.05
C VAL A 38 5.96 11.95 -21.76
N PHE A 39 6.48 13.17 -21.86
CA PHE A 39 6.74 14.07 -20.74
C PHE A 39 5.49 14.82 -20.23
N GLU A 40 4.41 14.80 -21.01
CA GLU A 40 3.16 15.49 -20.67
C GLU A 40 2.25 14.61 -19.81
N GLN A 41 2.76 14.19 -18.63
CA GLN A 41 2.04 13.26 -17.73
C GLN A 41 0.61 13.71 -17.42
N ASN A 42 0.42 15.00 -17.13
CA ASN A 42 -0.90 15.55 -16.83
C ASN A 42 -1.86 15.44 -18.01
N LEU A 43 -1.36 15.64 -19.24
CA LEU A 43 -2.16 15.49 -20.47
C LEU A 43 -2.53 14.01 -20.67
N ILE A 44 -1.57 13.11 -20.53
CA ILE A 44 -1.79 11.66 -20.67
C ILE A 44 -2.86 11.20 -19.68
N ASP A 45 -2.74 11.59 -18.42
CA ASP A 45 -3.69 11.22 -17.37
C ASP A 45 -5.07 11.84 -17.63
N ALA A 46 -5.14 13.11 -18.05
CA ALA A 46 -6.39 13.78 -18.37
C ALA A 46 -7.13 13.10 -19.55
N VAL A 47 -6.42 12.75 -20.62
CA VAL A 47 -7.00 12.02 -21.75
C VAL A 47 -7.61 10.70 -21.30
N MET A 48 -6.92 9.91 -20.46
CA MET A 48 -7.45 8.64 -19.97
C MET A 48 -8.67 8.82 -19.05
N ILE A 49 -8.67 9.86 -18.22
CA ILE A 49 -9.81 10.20 -17.35
C ILE A 49 -11.03 10.61 -18.17
N ASP A 50 -10.83 11.41 -19.21
CA ASP A 50 -11.91 11.86 -20.12
C ASP A 50 -12.46 10.69 -20.95
N LEU A 51 -11.61 9.76 -21.41
CA LEU A 51 -12.04 8.55 -22.11
C LEU A 51 -12.89 7.62 -21.22
N ASP A 52 -12.54 7.51 -19.95
CA ASP A 52 -13.34 6.78 -18.98
C ASP A 52 -14.67 7.49 -18.70
N GLY A 53 -14.64 8.77 -18.40
CA GLY A 53 -15.81 9.62 -18.18
C GLY A 53 -16.65 9.27 -16.95
N THR A 54 -16.18 8.36 -16.08
CA THR A 54 -16.87 7.98 -14.85
C THR A 54 -16.12 8.52 -13.62
N SER A 55 -16.84 8.74 -12.52
CA SER A 55 -16.25 9.28 -11.30
C SER A 55 -15.28 8.29 -10.60
N ASN A 56 -15.43 6.98 -10.88
CA ASN A 56 -14.70 5.91 -10.22
C ASN A 56 -13.87 5.04 -11.16
N LYS A 57 -13.64 5.51 -12.42
CA LYS A 57 -12.89 4.78 -13.45
C LYS A 57 -13.49 3.39 -13.79
N GLY A 58 -14.84 3.31 -13.71
CA GLY A 58 -15.57 2.04 -13.88
C GLY A 58 -15.69 1.57 -15.33
N LYS A 59 -15.51 2.45 -16.35
CA LYS A 59 -15.61 2.10 -17.75
C LYS A 59 -14.34 1.41 -18.27
N LEU A 60 -13.19 2.00 -18.05
CA LEU A 60 -11.90 1.47 -18.53
C LEU A 60 -11.21 0.60 -17.51
N GLY A 61 -11.42 0.85 -16.24
CA GLY A 61 -10.77 0.23 -15.10
C GLY A 61 -9.59 1.06 -14.57
N ALA A 62 -9.57 1.26 -13.24
CA ALA A 62 -8.48 1.97 -12.59
C ALA A 62 -7.13 1.26 -12.80
N ASN A 63 -7.13 -0.07 -12.84
CA ASN A 63 -5.95 -0.88 -13.13
C ASN A 63 -5.40 -0.62 -14.55
N ALA A 64 -6.25 -0.47 -15.56
CA ALA A 64 -5.83 -0.11 -16.91
C ALA A 64 -5.23 1.30 -16.94
N ILE A 65 -5.94 2.29 -16.41
CA ILE A 65 -5.52 3.70 -16.38
C ILE A 65 -4.21 3.87 -15.61
N LEU A 66 -4.12 3.32 -14.40
CA LEU A 66 -2.91 3.41 -13.58
C LEU A 66 -1.72 2.70 -14.23
N GLY A 67 -1.96 1.53 -14.84
CA GLY A 67 -0.92 0.80 -15.55
C GLY A 67 -0.26 1.62 -16.66
N VAL A 68 -1.06 2.34 -17.46
CA VAL A 68 -0.57 3.21 -18.52
C VAL A 68 0.10 4.47 -17.96
N SER A 69 -0.49 5.12 -16.96
CA SER A 69 0.07 6.30 -16.29
C SER A 69 1.47 6.02 -15.72
N LEU A 70 1.63 4.91 -15.01
CA LEU A 70 2.93 4.49 -14.48
C LEU A 70 3.93 4.12 -15.60
N ALA A 71 3.47 3.49 -16.68
CA ALA A 71 4.33 3.16 -17.82
C ALA A 71 4.85 4.42 -18.51
N ALA A 72 4.01 5.44 -18.69
CA ALA A 72 4.38 6.73 -19.26
C ALA A 72 5.45 7.43 -18.40
N ALA A 73 5.23 7.51 -17.09
CA ALA A 73 6.20 8.10 -16.16
C ALA A 73 7.56 7.38 -16.17
N LYS A 74 7.54 6.04 -16.22
CA LYS A 74 8.77 5.24 -16.35
C LYS A 74 9.47 5.44 -17.68
N ALA A 75 8.72 5.52 -18.77
CA ALA A 75 9.29 5.78 -20.09
C ALA A 75 9.93 7.16 -20.17
N ALA A 76 9.27 8.20 -19.64
CA ALA A 76 9.82 9.56 -19.56
C ALA A 76 11.11 9.61 -18.73
N ALA A 77 11.13 8.96 -17.57
CA ALA A 77 12.32 8.87 -16.73
C ALA A 77 13.47 8.16 -17.45
N ALA A 78 13.18 7.07 -18.18
CA ALA A 78 14.17 6.32 -18.96
C ALA A 78 14.75 7.15 -20.11
N GLU A 79 13.91 7.90 -20.83
CA GLU A 79 14.34 8.80 -21.91
C GLU A 79 15.30 9.88 -21.37
N LEU A 80 15.03 10.42 -20.19
CA LEU A 80 15.90 11.37 -19.50
C LEU A 80 17.11 10.72 -18.81
N ARG A 81 17.22 9.40 -18.86
CA ARG A 81 18.27 8.60 -18.18
C ARG A 81 18.37 8.87 -16.68
N MET A 82 17.23 9.09 -16.03
CA MET A 82 17.17 9.32 -14.59
C MET A 82 16.28 8.30 -13.87
N PRO A 83 16.54 8.03 -12.59
CA PRO A 83 15.65 7.19 -11.79
C PRO A 83 14.25 7.81 -11.67
N LEU A 84 13.22 6.98 -11.62
CA LEU A 84 11.83 7.43 -11.52
C LEU A 84 11.59 8.36 -10.34
N TYR A 85 12.22 8.11 -9.18
CA TYR A 85 12.04 8.95 -8.00
C TYR A 85 12.58 10.38 -8.20
N ILE A 86 13.63 10.57 -9.00
CA ILE A 86 14.13 11.90 -9.36
C ILE A 86 13.20 12.55 -10.38
N TYR A 87 12.73 11.81 -11.38
CA TYR A 87 11.80 12.31 -12.38
C TYR A 87 10.51 12.85 -11.74
N VAL A 88 9.93 12.10 -10.81
CA VAL A 88 8.69 12.48 -10.13
C VAL A 88 8.93 13.51 -9.03
N GLY A 89 9.99 13.36 -8.24
CA GLY A 89 10.25 14.17 -7.05
C GLY A 89 11.10 15.40 -7.27
N GLY A 90 11.74 15.52 -8.45
CA GLY A 90 12.63 16.63 -8.79
C GLY A 90 14.00 16.55 -8.10
N VAL A 91 14.77 17.65 -8.21
CA VAL A 91 16.18 17.71 -7.77
C VAL A 91 16.38 17.50 -6.27
N ASN A 92 15.35 17.70 -5.47
CA ASN A 92 15.39 17.55 -4.01
C ASN A 92 14.86 16.18 -3.52
N ALA A 93 14.56 15.26 -4.42
CA ALA A 93 14.11 13.91 -4.08
C ALA A 93 15.27 13.05 -3.53
N ASN A 94 15.77 13.37 -2.36
CA ASN A 94 16.92 12.73 -1.73
C ASN A 94 16.67 12.25 -0.29
N THR A 95 15.43 12.35 0.17
CA THR A 95 15.07 11.98 1.55
C THR A 95 14.08 10.81 1.51
N LEU A 96 14.44 9.72 2.17
CA LEU A 96 13.52 8.60 2.39
C LEU A 96 12.50 8.98 3.47
N PRO A 97 11.22 8.60 3.31
CA PRO A 97 10.21 8.82 4.33
C PRO A 97 10.47 7.92 5.56
N VAL A 98 9.88 8.30 6.69
CA VAL A 98 9.77 7.38 7.83
C VAL A 98 8.98 6.16 7.37
N PRO A 99 9.51 4.92 7.54
CA PRO A 99 8.78 3.74 7.11
C PRO A 99 7.54 3.51 7.98
N MET A 100 6.41 3.25 7.33
CA MET A 100 5.21 2.70 7.96
C MET A 100 5.22 1.18 7.76
N MET A 101 5.32 0.43 8.85
CA MET A 101 5.46 -1.02 8.78
C MET A 101 4.25 -1.68 9.43
N ASN A 102 3.40 -2.34 8.62
CA ASN A 102 2.27 -3.10 9.12
C ASN A 102 2.75 -4.33 9.90
N VAL A 103 2.34 -4.44 11.16
CA VAL A 103 2.77 -5.52 12.06
C VAL A 103 1.60 -6.35 12.62
N ILE A 104 0.37 -5.82 12.56
CA ILE A 104 -0.87 -6.52 12.93
C ILE A 104 -1.93 -6.25 11.88
N ASN A 105 -2.55 -7.31 11.39
CA ASN A 105 -3.68 -7.29 10.48
C ASN A 105 -4.99 -7.50 11.22
N GLY A 106 -6.03 -6.79 10.81
CA GLY A 106 -7.42 -6.95 11.25
C GLY A 106 -8.38 -6.72 10.08
N GLY A 107 -9.62 -6.37 10.35
CA GLY A 107 -10.63 -6.12 9.33
C GLY A 107 -10.71 -7.25 8.29
N SER A 108 -10.80 -6.90 7.01
CA SER A 108 -10.84 -7.87 5.91
C SER A 108 -9.55 -8.66 5.70
N HIS A 109 -8.44 -8.26 6.34
CA HIS A 109 -7.13 -8.93 6.27
C HIS A 109 -6.92 -10.00 7.36
N SER A 110 -7.94 -10.26 8.19
CA SER A 110 -7.87 -11.21 9.30
C SER A 110 -9.25 -11.75 9.65
N ASP A 111 -9.30 -12.99 10.14
CA ASP A 111 -10.51 -13.58 10.74
C ASP A 111 -10.73 -13.11 12.19
N ALA A 112 -9.88 -12.23 12.70
CA ALA A 112 -9.98 -11.71 14.06
C ALA A 112 -11.11 -10.68 14.19
N PRO A 113 -11.81 -10.59 15.35
CA PRO A 113 -12.90 -9.65 15.58
C PRO A 113 -12.38 -8.24 15.89
N ILE A 114 -11.50 -7.71 15.05
CA ILE A 114 -10.95 -6.35 15.10
C ILE A 114 -11.38 -5.60 13.83
N ALA A 115 -12.04 -4.45 14.00
CA ALA A 115 -12.57 -3.70 12.88
C ALA A 115 -11.47 -3.02 12.04
N PHE A 116 -10.40 -2.50 12.68
CA PHE A 116 -9.32 -1.82 11.98
C PHE A 116 -8.44 -2.79 11.21
N GLN A 117 -8.11 -2.41 9.98
CA GLN A 117 -7.47 -3.31 9.02
C GLN A 117 -5.97 -3.47 9.25
N GLU A 118 -5.26 -2.37 9.59
CA GLU A 118 -3.81 -2.39 9.77
C GLU A 118 -3.36 -1.58 10.99
N PHE A 119 -2.39 -2.15 11.70
CA PHE A 119 -1.71 -1.49 12.81
C PHE A 119 -0.22 -1.43 12.46
N MET A 120 0.28 -0.22 12.27
CA MET A 120 1.62 0.04 11.78
C MET A 120 2.49 0.69 12.85
N VAL A 121 3.78 0.38 12.82
CA VAL A 121 4.79 1.09 13.59
C VAL A 121 5.57 2.05 12.69
N MET A 122 5.82 3.26 13.21
CA MET A 122 6.57 4.33 12.55
C MET A 122 7.73 4.76 13.45
N PRO A 123 8.96 4.30 13.22
CA PRO A 123 10.13 4.72 13.99
C PRO A 123 10.57 6.15 13.62
N VAL A 124 9.91 7.16 14.22
CA VAL A 124 10.09 8.58 13.88
C VAL A 124 11.40 9.17 14.38
N LYS A 125 11.99 8.58 15.40
CA LYS A 125 13.26 9.03 16.00
C LYS A 125 14.37 8.04 15.66
N ALA A 126 14.83 8.10 14.41
CA ALA A 126 15.91 7.27 13.91
C ALA A 126 16.91 8.10 13.11
N ASP A 127 18.20 7.83 13.29
CA ASP A 127 19.29 8.59 12.64
C ASP A 127 19.43 8.28 11.13
N SER A 128 18.80 7.19 10.68
CA SER A 128 18.82 6.74 9.29
C SER A 128 17.66 5.81 9.01
N PHE A 129 17.35 5.60 7.71
CA PHE A 129 16.35 4.62 7.28
C PHE A 129 16.70 3.20 7.76
N SER A 130 17.96 2.80 7.68
CA SER A 130 18.44 1.49 8.18
C SER A 130 18.20 1.35 9.69
N HIS A 131 18.39 2.43 10.45
CA HIS A 131 18.10 2.43 11.89
C HIS A 131 16.59 2.33 12.14
N ALA A 132 15.76 3.03 11.36
CA ALA A 132 14.30 2.89 11.45
C ALA A 132 13.83 1.45 11.13
N LEU A 133 14.36 0.84 10.07
CA LEU A 133 14.06 -0.54 9.71
C LEU A 133 14.47 -1.54 10.81
N ARG A 134 15.64 -1.34 11.42
CA ARG A 134 16.09 -2.15 12.55
C ARG A 134 15.10 -2.06 13.71
N LYS A 135 14.70 -0.84 14.11
CA LYS A 135 13.70 -0.65 15.20
C LYS A 135 12.40 -1.39 14.90
N GLY A 136 11.88 -1.28 13.68
CA GLY A 136 10.66 -1.99 13.27
C GLY A 136 10.82 -3.51 13.36
N THR A 137 11.97 -4.04 12.94
CA THR A 137 12.27 -5.48 13.03
C THR A 137 12.33 -5.96 14.49
N GLU A 138 12.99 -5.20 15.37
CA GLU A 138 13.09 -5.52 16.80
C GLU A 138 11.71 -5.50 17.48
N ILE A 139 10.85 -4.54 17.13
CA ILE A 139 9.47 -4.46 17.59
C ILE A 139 8.66 -5.65 17.07
N PHE A 140 8.77 -5.99 15.79
CA PHE A 140 8.09 -7.13 15.19
C PHE A 140 8.41 -8.44 15.90
N HIS A 141 9.69 -8.69 16.20
CA HIS A 141 10.10 -9.88 16.93
C HIS A 141 9.70 -9.85 18.42
N SER A 142 9.67 -8.68 19.05
CA SER A 142 9.14 -8.50 20.40
C SER A 142 7.64 -8.80 20.44
N LEU A 143 6.87 -8.32 19.44
CA LEU A 143 5.46 -8.62 19.27
C LEU A 143 5.23 -10.13 19.08
N LYS A 144 6.01 -10.77 18.21
CA LYS A 144 5.96 -12.24 18.05
C LYS A 144 6.13 -12.99 19.36
N SER A 145 7.10 -12.57 20.18
CA SER A 145 7.35 -13.18 21.49
C SER A 145 6.19 -12.99 22.46
N ILE A 146 5.54 -11.82 22.45
CA ILE A 146 4.36 -11.55 23.30
C ILE A 146 3.18 -12.42 22.87
N LEU A 147 2.88 -12.45 21.57
CA LEU A 147 1.80 -13.26 21.00
C LEU A 147 1.98 -14.75 21.34
N HIS A 148 3.21 -15.27 21.15
CA HIS A 148 3.53 -16.65 21.49
C HIS A 148 3.33 -16.92 22.99
N GLY A 149 3.78 -16.00 23.87
CA GLY A 149 3.61 -16.12 25.32
C GLY A 149 2.14 -16.10 25.76
N ARG A 150 1.26 -15.48 24.98
CA ARG A 150 -0.20 -15.46 25.18
C ARG A 150 -0.91 -16.65 24.53
N GLY A 151 -0.20 -17.54 23.83
CA GLY A 151 -0.79 -18.65 23.09
C GLY A 151 -1.56 -18.21 21.83
N LEU A 152 -1.29 -16.98 21.33
CA LEU A 152 -1.91 -16.44 20.13
C LEU A 152 -1.12 -16.83 18.87
N SER A 153 -1.80 -16.86 17.72
CA SER A 153 -1.18 -17.15 16.43
C SER A 153 -0.08 -16.15 16.09
N THR A 154 1.04 -16.65 15.58
CA THR A 154 2.11 -15.86 14.97
C THR A 154 2.21 -16.10 13.46
N ALA A 155 1.15 -16.62 12.84
CA ALA A 155 1.01 -16.64 11.39
C ALA A 155 0.88 -15.22 10.87
N VAL A 156 1.48 -14.97 9.71
CA VAL A 156 1.42 -13.67 9.03
C VAL A 156 0.37 -13.71 7.94
N GLY A 157 -0.32 -12.58 7.76
CA GLY A 157 -1.22 -12.36 6.62
C GLY A 157 -0.46 -12.00 5.35
N ASP A 158 -1.19 -11.76 4.28
CA ASP A 158 -0.64 -11.45 2.94
C ASP A 158 0.25 -10.20 2.93
N GLU A 159 0.03 -9.27 3.85
CA GLU A 159 0.79 -8.03 3.98
C GLU A 159 1.89 -8.09 5.05
N GLY A 160 2.20 -9.28 5.57
CA GLY A 160 3.34 -9.54 6.44
C GLY A 160 3.13 -9.26 7.93
N GLY A 161 2.04 -8.61 8.35
CA GLY A 161 1.65 -8.46 9.75
C GLY A 161 1.07 -9.75 10.33
N PHE A 162 1.12 -9.91 11.66
CA PHE A 162 0.46 -11.02 12.36
C PHE A 162 -1.06 -10.86 12.31
N ALA A 163 -1.77 -11.99 12.26
CA ALA A 163 -3.23 -12.05 12.28
C ALA A 163 -3.74 -12.90 13.47
N PRO A 164 -3.46 -12.51 14.73
CA PRO A 164 -3.92 -13.25 15.89
C PRO A 164 -5.37 -12.90 16.23
N THR A 165 -6.07 -13.80 16.91
CA THR A 165 -7.42 -13.55 17.42
C THR A 165 -7.35 -12.73 18.71
N PHE A 166 -7.27 -11.42 18.58
CA PHE A 166 -7.40 -10.48 19.69
C PHE A 166 -8.86 -10.35 20.15
N THR A 167 -9.06 -9.87 21.37
CA THR A 167 -10.39 -9.65 21.93
C THR A 167 -11.05 -8.35 21.42
N GLY A 168 -10.27 -7.48 20.76
CA GLY A 168 -10.72 -6.22 20.19
C GLY A 168 -9.56 -5.33 19.77
N THR A 169 -9.89 -4.15 19.23
CA THR A 169 -8.92 -3.15 18.77
C THR A 169 -8.02 -2.65 19.90
N GLU A 170 -8.56 -2.45 21.10
CA GLU A 170 -7.79 -2.01 22.28
C GLU A 170 -6.75 -3.04 22.68
N ASP A 171 -7.10 -4.34 22.69
CA ASP A 171 -6.15 -5.43 22.99
C ASP A 171 -4.99 -5.49 21.98
N ALA A 172 -5.28 -5.24 20.70
CA ALA A 172 -4.26 -5.15 19.67
C ALA A 172 -3.31 -3.96 19.90
N LEU A 173 -3.86 -2.78 20.22
CA LEU A 173 -3.08 -1.57 20.51
C LEU A 173 -2.23 -1.74 21.75
N ASP A 174 -2.79 -2.24 22.86
CA ASP A 174 -2.06 -2.47 24.10
C ASP A 174 -0.93 -3.49 23.91
N THR A 175 -1.18 -4.52 23.12
CA THR A 175 -0.14 -5.51 22.78
C THR A 175 0.98 -4.89 21.95
N LEU A 176 0.64 -3.99 21.04
CA LEU A 176 1.63 -3.28 20.22
C LEU A 176 2.46 -2.30 21.08
N LEU A 177 1.83 -1.56 21.98
CA LEU A 177 2.52 -0.70 22.93
C LEU A 177 3.51 -1.49 23.79
N GLN A 178 3.09 -2.64 24.34
CA GLN A 178 3.97 -3.55 25.08
C GLN A 178 5.14 -4.07 24.22
N ALA A 179 4.91 -4.32 22.92
CA ALA A 179 5.97 -4.78 22.02
C ALA A 179 7.01 -3.68 21.78
N ILE A 180 6.58 -2.42 21.62
CA ILE A 180 7.47 -1.27 21.46
C ILE A 180 8.34 -1.10 22.74
N GLU A 181 7.72 -1.13 23.92
CA GLU A 181 8.41 -1.02 25.20
C GLU A 181 9.39 -2.19 25.44
N LYS A 182 8.96 -3.43 25.15
CA LYS A 182 9.79 -4.62 25.26
C LYS A 182 11.01 -4.58 24.34
N ALA A 183 10.88 -3.94 23.17
CA ALA A 183 12.00 -3.69 22.28
C ALA A 183 12.95 -2.59 22.74
N GLY A 184 12.63 -1.90 23.87
CA GLY A 184 13.45 -0.86 24.47
C GLY A 184 13.18 0.55 23.94
N TYR A 185 12.04 0.75 23.27
CA TYR A 185 11.65 2.04 22.67
C TYR A 185 10.47 2.66 23.42
N LYS A 186 10.34 3.99 23.30
CA LYS A 186 9.24 4.75 23.91
C LYS A 186 8.12 4.96 22.89
N PRO A 187 6.89 4.43 23.12
CA PRO A 187 5.73 4.78 22.34
C PRO A 187 5.45 6.29 22.41
N GLY A 188 5.11 6.90 21.27
CA GLY A 188 4.81 8.32 21.18
C GLY A 188 6.03 9.26 21.14
N ASP A 189 7.25 8.74 21.41
CA ASP A 189 8.51 9.51 21.31
C ASP A 189 9.45 8.90 20.24
N ASP A 190 9.88 7.64 20.43
CA ASP A 190 10.77 6.96 19.48
C ASP A 190 10.00 6.35 18.31
N VAL A 191 8.79 5.88 18.58
CA VAL A 191 7.95 5.14 17.64
C VAL A 191 6.50 5.61 17.78
N MET A 192 5.90 6.03 16.69
CA MET A 192 4.47 6.31 16.58
C MET A 192 3.72 5.07 16.08
N ILE A 193 2.43 5.00 16.39
CA ILE A 193 1.50 4.03 15.80
C ILE A 193 0.73 4.73 14.70
N ALA A 194 0.59 4.09 13.55
CA ALA A 194 -0.33 4.49 12.50
C ALA A 194 -1.38 3.41 12.28
N LEU A 195 -2.57 3.81 11.86
CA LEU A 195 -3.70 2.91 11.65
C LEU A 195 -4.27 3.11 10.25
N ASP A 196 -4.56 2.02 9.57
CA ASP A 196 -5.52 2.02 8.49
C ASP A 196 -6.84 1.43 9.02
N CYS A 197 -7.84 2.29 9.11
CA CYS A 197 -9.15 1.89 9.64
C CYS A 197 -10.02 1.21 8.59
N ALA A 198 -9.73 1.41 7.29
CA ALA A 198 -10.57 0.94 6.17
C ALA A 198 -12.07 1.22 6.42
N ALA A 199 -12.41 2.48 6.75
CA ALA A 199 -13.71 2.87 7.29
C ALA A 199 -14.90 2.60 6.33
N SER A 200 -14.64 2.29 5.06
CA SER A 200 -15.67 1.83 4.12
C SER A 200 -16.15 0.40 4.38
N GLU A 201 -15.43 -0.35 5.22
CA GLU A 201 -15.74 -1.73 5.58
C GLU A 201 -16.56 -1.86 6.88
N PHE A 202 -16.91 -0.74 7.53
CA PHE A 202 -17.71 -0.71 8.77
C PHE A 202 -19.20 -0.76 8.48
#